data_4e93190e1e1aa41a47d554a6da341297
#
_entry.id   4e93190e1e1aa41a47d554a6da341297
#
_cell.length_a   1.000
_cell.length_b   1.000
_cell.length_c   1.000
_cell.angle_alpha   90.00
_cell.angle_beta   90.00
_cell.angle_gamma   90.00
#
_symmetry.space_group_name_H-M   'P 1'
#
loop_
_entity.id
_entity.type
_entity.pdbx_description
1 polymer ?
#
loop_
_entity_poly.entity_id
_entity_poly.type
_entity_poly.pdbx_seq_one_letter_code
_entity_poly.pdbx_strand_id
1 'polypeptide(L)'
;MIESIVYNIPATMIEAYRGRHLIVRSPDPSELLKKLVLGDLKRIACLQILGTGGSIDPLLRWGPSIPVDLVVQNIEADLPLLYRYAPLPADRPVRVSVPVVPGFSKVVKLALSLNFAVKLEISQPEPALIEELLRVATLYLHQSTVSQPVEFIHSIFLGFYNRNPVTLWAIQEEDPDLFRYVTDLGEETLSRRFSGVELKYGVASFIKEFTAALLSEKQECGNCAFYESCAGYFKWPRREYRCDGVKALFRTLQTAAEELRADLAAFDTPGEENRS
;
A
#
# COMPACT_ATOMS: atom_id res chain seq x y z
N MET A 1 -11.90 9.74 -18.20
CA MET A 1 -10.58 9.18 -18.62
C MET A 1 -10.59 7.73 -18.20
N ILE A 2 -10.37 6.79 -19.12
CA ILE A 2 -10.17 5.39 -18.74
C ILE A 2 -8.77 5.37 -18.10
N GLU A 3 -8.72 5.22 -16.78
CA GLU A 3 -7.46 5.00 -16.09
C GLU A 3 -6.82 3.74 -16.68
N SER A 4 -5.62 3.87 -17.18
CA SER A 4 -4.92 2.74 -17.80
C SER A 4 -4.41 1.83 -16.69
N ILE A 5 -4.69 0.52 -16.81
CA ILE A 5 -4.21 -0.50 -15.86
C ILE A 5 -2.69 -0.42 -15.72
N VAL A 6 -2.21 -0.46 -14.47
CA VAL A 6 -0.79 -0.55 -14.13
C VAL A 6 -0.39 -2.01 -13.93
N TYR A 7 0.62 -2.46 -14.67
CA TYR A 7 1.12 -3.83 -14.60
C TYR A 7 2.37 -3.91 -13.72
N ASN A 8 2.32 -4.69 -12.66
CA ASN A 8 3.48 -5.03 -11.84
C ASN A 8 4.17 -6.27 -12.43
N ILE A 9 5.30 -6.08 -13.08
CA ILE A 9 5.98 -7.10 -13.86
C ILE A 9 7.42 -7.35 -13.38
N PRO A 10 7.97 -8.57 -13.54
CA PRO A 10 9.40 -8.78 -13.38
C PRO A 10 10.18 -8.07 -14.50
N ALA A 11 11.38 -7.60 -14.21
CA ALA A 11 12.24 -6.91 -15.17
C ALA A 11 12.55 -7.72 -16.44
N THR A 12 12.42 -9.04 -16.37
CA THR A 12 12.57 -9.94 -17.54
C THR A 12 11.47 -9.78 -18.59
N MET A 13 10.33 -9.20 -18.21
CA MET A 13 9.14 -9.08 -19.08
C MET A 13 8.89 -7.67 -19.63
N ILE A 14 9.79 -6.73 -19.41
CA ILE A 14 9.64 -5.33 -19.89
C ILE A 14 9.29 -5.28 -21.37
N GLU A 15 9.96 -6.06 -22.22
CA GLU A 15 9.73 -6.08 -23.66
C GLU A 15 8.30 -6.51 -24.03
N ALA A 16 7.75 -7.51 -23.34
CA ALA A 16 6.39 -8.02 -23.59
C ALA A 16 5.29 -7.03 -23.18
N TYR A 17 5.59 -6.14 -22.22
CA TYR A 17 4.64 -5.14 -21.70
C TYR A 17 4.96 -3.71 -22.15
N ARG A 18 5.85 -3.54 -23.14
CA ARG A 18 6.22 -2.23 -23.66
C ARG A 18 4.99 -1.43 -24.10
N GLY A 19 4.92 -0.17 -23.71
CA GLY A 19 3.80 0.71 -23.99
C GLY A 19 2.66 0.68 -22.97
N ARG A 20 2.72 -0.18 -21.94
CA ARG A 20 1.81 -0.19 -20.79
C ARG A 20 2.34 0.69 -19.66
N HIS A 21 1.49 0.99 -18.66
CA HIS A 21 1.95 1.57 -17.40
C HIS A 21 2.49 0.48 -16.50
N LEU A 22 3.70 0.67 -15.96
CA LEU A 22 4.45 -0.41 -15.33
C LEU A 22 4.92 -0.05 -13.92
N ILE A 23 4.83 -1.00 -13.03
CA ILE A 23 5.71 -1.17 -11.87
C ILE A 23 6.67 -2.28 -12.26
N VAL A 24 7.98 -2.01 -12.24
CA VAL A 24 8.98 -2.99 -12.66
C VAL A 24 9.75 -3.48 -11.45
N ARG A 25 9.71 -4.80 -11.20
CA ARG A 25 10.36 -5.40 -10.03
C ARG A 25 11.61 -6.20 -10.39
N SER A 26 12.64 -6.11 -9.55
CA SER A 26 13.86 -6.91 -9.61
C SER A 26 14.52 -7.01 -8.23
N PRO A 27 15.21 -8.11 -7.91
CA PRO A 27 16.09 -8.16 -6.73
C PRO A 27 17.41 -7.40 -6.97
N ASP A 28 17.78 -7.14 -8.22
CA ASP A 28 19.04 -6.46 -8.58
C ASP A 28 18.75 -5.14 -9.30
N PRO A 29 19.03 -3.98 -8.67
CA PRO A 29 18.92 -2.67 -9.29
C PRO A 29 19.73 -2.52 -10.58
N SER A 30 20.93 -3.11 -10.66
CA SER A 30 21.79 -3.02 -11.85
C SER A 30 21.16 -3.70 -13.06
N GLU A 31 20.64 -4.90 -12.87
CA GLU A 31 19.93 -5.67 -13.90
C GLU A 31 18.67 -4.95 -14.38
N LEU A 32 17.92 -4.40 -13.44
CA LEU A 32 16.71 -3.64 -13.73
C LEU A 32 17.01 -2.44 -14.61
N LEU A 33 17.96 -1.60 -14.20
CA LEU A 33 18.29 -0.35 -14.93
C LEU A 33 18.86 -0.59 -16.32
N LYS A 34 19.60 -1.69 -16.55
CA LYS A 34 20.11 -2.06 -17.89
C LYS A 34 19.00 -2.35 -18.89
N LYS A 35 17.83 -2.78 -18.43
CA LYS A 35 16.68 -3.15 -19.27
C LYS A 35 15.77 -1.97 -19.61
N LEU A 36 15.90 -0.85 -18.88
CA LEU A 36 15.08 0.34 -19.08
C LEU A 36 15.60 1.20 -20.24
N VAL A 37 14.72 1.53 -21.16
CA VAL A 37 14.99 2.41 -22.27
C VAL A 37 14.39 3.79 -21.97
N LEU A 38 15.08 4.88 -22.32
CA LEU A 38 14.64 6.26 -22.04
C LEU A 38 13.22 6.56 -22.52
N GLY A 39 12.78 5.95 -23.62
CA GLY A 39 11.42 6.12 -24.16
C GLY A 39 10.31 5.55 -23.29
N ASP A 40 10.62 4.57 -22.44
CA ASP A 40 9.65 3.87 -21.59
C ASP A 40 9.44 4.56 -20.23
N LEU A 41 10.37 5.44 -19.82
CA LEU A 41 10.42 6.01 -18.47
C LEU A 41 9.13 6.74 -18.05
N LYS A 42 8.46 7.41 -18.98
CA LYS A 42 7.19 8.12 -18.71
C LYS A 42 6.04 7.21 -18.31
N ARG A 43 6.16 5.92 -18.56
CA ARG A 43 5.14 4.91 -18.26
C ARG A 43 5.51 4.05 -17.07
N ILE A 44 6.68 4.26 -16.48
CA ILE A 44 7.10 3.56 -15.28
C ILE A 44 6.61 4.34 -14.08
N ALA A 45 5.62 3.77 -13.38
CA ALA A 45 5.07 4.34 -12.16
C ALA A 45 6.03 4.20 -10.98
N CYS A 46 6.74 3.06 -10.90
CA CYS A 46 7.63 2.75 -9.79
C CYS A 46 8.63 1.64 -10.17
N LEU A 47 9.83 1.70 -9.57
CA LEU A 47 10.81 0.60 -9.57
C LEU A 47 10.71 -0.13 -8.24
N GLN A 48 10.40 -1.42 -8.27
CA GLN A 48 10.31 -2.26 -7.08
C GLN A 48 11.60 -3.07 -6.89
N ILE A 49 12.31 -2.86 -5.78
CA ILE A 49 13.51 -3.61 -5.41
C ILE A 49 13.13 -4.66 -4.38
N LEU A 50 13.27 -5.93 -4.76
CA LEU A 50 12.88 -7.07 -3.92
C LEU A 50 14.00 -7.41 -2.93
N GLY A 51 13.79 -7.12 -1.64
CA GLY A 51 14.83 -7.20 -0.61
C GLY A 51 15.75 -5.98 -0.64
N THR A 52 16.57 -5.83 0.38
CA THR A 52 17.46 -4.67 0.56
C THR A 52 18.94 -5.01 0.41
N GLY A 53 19.27 -6.27 0.04
CA GLY A 53 20.63 -6.78 -0.03
C GLY A 53 21.46 -6.33 -1.24
N GLY A 54 20.81 -5.79 -2.28
CA GLY A 54 21.48 -5.34 -3.51
C GLY A 54 22.31 -4.08 -3.34
N SER A 55 23.18 -3.76 -4.36
CA SER A 55 23.91 -2.50 -4.39
C SER A 55 22.97 -1.34 -4.74
N ILE A 56 23.08 -0.25 -4.00
CA ILE A 56 22.34 1.00 -4.25
C ILE A 56 23.01 1.89 -5.31
N ASP A 57 24.31 1.72 -5.56
CA ASP A 57 25.09 2.60 -6.45
C ASP A 57 24.47 2.82 -7.83
N PRO A 58 23.87 1.80 -8.47
CA PRO A 58 23.19 2.00 -9.73
C PRO A 58 22.03 3.00 -9.65
N LEU A 59 21.25 2.93 -8.57
CA LEU A 59 20.12 3.85 -8.34
C LEU A 59 20.59 5.28 -8.06
N LEU A 60 21.69 5.46 -7.31
CA LEU A 60 22.25 6.78 -7.01
C LEU A 60 22.81 7.48 -8.27
N ARG A 61 23.37 6.70 -9.19
CA ARG A 61 23.92 7.22 -10.45
C ARG A 61 22.88 7.42 -11.55
N TRP A 62 21.66 6.88 -11.36
CA TRP A 62 20.63 6.93 -12.35
C TRP A 62 19.84 8.24 -12.25
N GLY A 63 19.90 9.08 -13.29
CA GLY A 63 19.36 10.43 -13.29
C GLY A 63 17.84 10.59 -13.24
N PRO A 64 17.01 9.68 -13.84
CA PRO A 64 15.56 9.85 -13.81
C PRO A 64 14.98 9.75 -12.41
N SER A 65 14.09 10.70 -12.06
CA SER A 65 13.39 10.75 -10.76
C SER A 65 12.14 9.86 -10.76
N ILE A 66 12.32 8.56 -10.94
CA ILE A 66 11.23 7.58 -10.84
C ILE A 66 11.15 7.09 -9.38
N PRO A 67 9.94 6.98 -8.81
CA PRO A 67 9.75 6.45 -7.47
C PRO A 67 10.38 5.05 -7.31
N VAL A 68 10.94 4.79 -6.13
CA VAL A 68 11.50 3.48 -5.75
C VAL A 68 10.70 2.91 -4.60
N ASP A 69 10.31 1.65 -4.72
CA ASP A 69 9.67 0.86 -3.67
C ASP A 69 10.59 -0.26 -3.21
N LEU A 70 11.03 -0.20 -1.97
CA LEU A 70 11.88 -1.21 -1.33
C LEU A 70 10.96 -2.26 -0.69
N VAL A 71 10.88 -3.43 -1.28
CA VAL A 71 10.01 -4.51 -0.78
C VAL A 71 10.76 -5.35 0.24
N VAL A 72 10.39 -5.22 1.51
CA VAL A 72 10.94 -6.04 2.60
C VAL A 72 10.44 -7.47 2.46
N GLN A 73 11.36 -8.41 2.29
CA GLN A 73 11.04 -9.83 2.19
C GLN A 73 11.27 -10.57 3.51
N ASN A 74 12.30 -10.16 4.24
CA ASN A 74 12.63 -10.70 5.55
C ASN A 74 12.98 -9.53 6.50
N ILE A 75 12.18 -9.34 7.54
CA ILE A 75 12.35 -8.21 8.47
C ILE A 75 13.73 -8.20 9.11
N GLU A 76 14.23 -9.34 9.59
CA GLU A 76 15.51 -9.41 10.31
C GLU A 76 16.69 -9.13 9.39
N ALA A 77 16.65 -9.63 8.16
CA ALA A 77 17.72 -9.45 7.18
C ALA A 77 17.69 -8.07 6.54
N ASP A 78 16.51 -7.55 6.21
CA ASP A 78 16.34 -6.32 5.43
C ASP A 78 16.42 -5.05 6.29
N LEU A 79 15.91 -5.09 7.55
CA LEU A 79 15.86 -3.92 8.43
C LEU A 79 17.23 -3.20 8.58
N PRO A 80 18.35 -3.87 8.89
CA PRO A 80 19.64 -3.20 9.05
C PRO A 80 20.18 -2.62 7.74
N LEU A 81 19.69 -3.09 6.60
CA LEU A 81 20.17 -2.65 5.29
C LEU A 81 19.42 -1.43 4.74
N LEU A 82 18.25 -1.07 5.31
CA LEU A 82 17.49 0.11 4.88
C LEU A 82 18.28 1.41 4.96
N TYR A 83 19.22 1.54 5.91
CA TYR A 83 20.09 2.72 6.01
C TYR A 83 20.91 3.01 4.75
N ARG A 84 21.21 2.00 3.95
CA ARG A 84 21.94 2.17 2.69
C ARG A 84 21.17 3.04 1.69
N TYR A 85 19.84 3.04 1.79
CA TYR A 85 18.95 3.76 0.89
C TYR A 85 18.64 5.19 1.36
N ALA A 86 19.16 5.61 2.52
CA ALA A 86 18.95 6.94 3.08
C ALA A 86 19.25 8.12 2.12
N PRO A 87 20.22 8.03 1.18
CA PRO A 87 20.46 9.12 0.22
C PRO A 87 19.40 9.29 -0.87
N LEU A 88 18.58 8.26 -1.18
CA LEU A 88 17.64 8.29 -2.31
C LEU A 88 16.54 9.37 -2.23
N PRO A 89 15.96 9.70 -1.05
CA PRO A 89 14.89 10.71 -0.97
C PRO A 89 15.29 12.11 -1.44
N ALA A 90 16.58 12.41 -1.54
CA ALA A 90 17.05 13.68 -2.06
C ALA A 90 16.69 13.88 -3.55
N ASP A 91 16.61 12.79 -4.32
CA ASP A 91 16.43 12.83 -5.76
C ASP A 91 15.09 12.25 -6.23
N ARG A 92 14.45 11.40 -5.41
CA ARG A 92 13.23 10.68 -5.80
C ARG A 92 12.40 10.22 -4.61
N PRO A 93 11.06 10.04 -4.79
CA PRO A 93 10.23 9.42 -3.77
C PRO A 93 10.67 7.98 -3.48
N VAL A 94 10.79 7.65 -2.19
CA VAL A 94 11.08 6.29 -1.72
C VAL A 94 9.94 5.79 -0.85
N ARG A 95 9.46 4.61 -1.17
CA ARG A 95 8.49 3.86 -0.38
C ARG A 95 9.12 2.56 0.11
N VAL A 96 8.73 2.10 1.28
CA VAL A 96 9.08 0.77 1.81
C VAL A 96 7.80 -0.05 1.94
N SER A 97 7.68 -1.11 1.17
CA SER A 97 6.59 -2.09 1.31
C SER A 97 6.95 -3.14 2.36
N VAL A 98 6.13 -3.24 3.41
CA VAL A 98 6.40 -4.03 4.61
C VAL A 98 5.27 -5.01 4.86
N PRO A 99 5.51 -6.33 4.88
CA PRO A 99 4.49 -7.29 5.28
C PRO A 99 4.13 -7.12 6.75
N VAL A 100 2.84 -7.17 7.09
CA VAL A 100 2.35 -7.10 8.47
C VAL A 100 2.55 -8.47 9.14
N VAL A 101 3.78 -8.68 9.62
CA VAL A 101 4.22 -9.85 10.39
C VAL A 101 4.97 -9.39 11.64
N PRO A 102 5.25 -10.25 12.63
CA PRO A 102 5.95 -9.83 13.85
C PRO A 102 7.20 -9.01 13.58
N GLY A 103 7.32 -7.84 14.23
CA GLY A 103 8.47 -6.93 14.08
C GLY A 103 8.32 -5.88 12.97
N PHE A 104 7.23 -5.87 12.19
CA PHE A 104 7.01 -4.89 11.11
C PHE A 104 7.08 -3.44 11.60
N SER A 105 6.62 -3.15 12.81
CA SER A 105 6.64 -1.78 13.37
C SER A 105 8.06 -1.21 13.54
N LYS A 106 9.08 -2.06 13.68
CA LYS A 106 10.48 -1.62 13.72
C LYS A 106 10.91 -1.08 12.35
N VAL A 107 10.49 -1.78 11.27
CA VAL A 107 10.75 -1.34 9.89
C VAL A 107 10.03 -0.02 9.62
N VAL A 108 8.75 0.10 10.02
CA VAL A 108 7.98 1.35 9.89
C VAL A 108 8.68 2.51 10.55
N LYS A 109 9.09 2.37 11.83
CA LYS A 109 9.79 3.44 12.57
C LYS A 109 11.09 3.85 11.88
N LEU A 110 11.88 2.89 11.43
CA LEU A 110 13.13 3.17 10.71
C LEU A 110 12.85 3.86 9.37
N ALA A 111 11.92 3.35 8.57
CA ALA A 111 11.55 3.95 7.28
C ALA A 111 11.11 5.41 7.44
N LEU A 112 10.24 5.71 8.41
CA LEU A 112 9.79 7.07 8.70
C LEU A 112 10.96 7.96 9.15
N SER A 113 11.90 7.46 9.96
CA SER A 113 13.09 8.22 10.37
C SER A 113 14.05 8.53 9.20
N LEU A 114 14.00 7.73 8.14
CA LEU A 114 14.75 7.93 6.90
C LEU A 114 13.97 8.74 5.85
N ASN A 115 12.82 9.30 6.24
CA ASN A 115 11.93 10.05 5.35
C ASN A 115 11.39 9.22 4.16
N PHE A 116 11.14 7.94 4.38
CA PHE A 116 10.50 7.05 3.42
C PHE A 116 8.99 6.95 3.70
N ALA A 117 8.19 6.95 2.64
CA ALA A 117 6.81 6.51 2.73
C ALA A 117 6.75 5.00 3.06
N VAL A 118 5.68 4.55 3.69
CA VAL A 118 5.51 3.14 4.04
C VAL A 118 4.23 2.61 3.42
N LYS A 119 4.28 1.40 2.86
CA LYS A 119 3.10 0.61 2.48
C LYS A 119 3.06 -0.64 3.33
N LEU A 120 2.03 -0.79 4.15
CA LEU A 120 1.79 -1.99 4.94
C LEU A 120 1.04 -3.01 4.08
N GLU A 121 1.70 -4.12 3.75
CA GLU A 121 1.07 -5.25 3.06
C GLU A 121 0.30 -6.08 4.09
N ILE A 122 -1.02 -5.91 4.10
CA ILE A 122 -1.89 -6.55 5.09
C ILE A 122 -2.74 -7.65 4.44
N SER A 123 -3.05 -8.69 5.21
CA SER A 123 -4.03 -9.71 4.83
C SER A 123 -5.01 -9.96 5.99
N GLN A 124 -4.87 -11.02 6.74
CA GLN A 124 -5.71 -11.38 7.89
C GLN A 124 -4.85 -11.40 9.17
N PRO A 125 -4.57 -10.22 9.78
CA PRO A 125 -3.67 -10.14 10.91
C PRO A 125 -4.24 -10.82 12.16
N GLU A 126 -3.37 -11.53 12.88
CA GLU A 126 -3.69 -12.10 14.18
C GLU A 126 -3.84 -10.99 15.25
N PRO A 127 -4.50 -11.25 16.39
CA PRO A 127 -4.79 -10.22 17.41
C PRO A 127 -3.56 -9.43 17.87
N ALA A 128 -2.42 -10.08 18.07
CA ALA A 128 -1.17 -9.41 18.47
C ALA A 128 -0.68 -8.40 17.42
N LEU A 129 -0.87 -8.71 16.12
CA LEU A 129 -0.54 -7.80 15.03
C LEU A 129 -1.53 -6.63 14.91
N ILE A 130 -2.79 -6.84 15.28
CA ILE A 130 -3.78 -5.75 15.38
C ILE A 130 -3.35 -4.74 16.44
N GLU A 131 -2.90 -5.20 17.61
CA GLU A 131 -2.39 -4.30 18.66
C GLU A 131 -1.17 -3.51 18.17
N GLU A 132 -0.29 -4.16 17.43
CA GLU A 132 0.88 -3.50 16.84
C GLU A 132 0.48 -2.49 15.75
N LEU A 133 -0.52 -2.80 14.92
CA LEU A 133 -1.10 -1.88 13.94
C LEU A 133 -1.75 -0.66 14.60
N LEU A 134 -2.47 -0.84 15.70
CA LEU A 134 -3.06 0.27 16.48
C LEU A 134 -1.96 1.20 17.02
N ARG A 135 -0.84 0.65 17.52
CA ARG A 135 0.31 1.46 17.94
C ARG A 135 0.95 2.24 16.78
N VAL A 136 1.05 1.62 15.60
CA VAL A 136 1.55 2.30 14.39
C VAL A 136 0.57 3.39 13.94
N ALA A 137 -0.74 3.14 13.98
CA ALA A 137 -1.75 4.15 13.65
C ALA A 137 -1.69 5.34 14.62
N THR A 138 -1.57 5.09 15.92
CA THR A 138 -1.40 6.15 16.94
C THR A 138 -0.12 6.96 16.69
N LEU A 139 0.99 6.30 16.39
CA LEU A 139 2.24 6.98 16.04
C LEU A 139 2.05 7.88 14.82
N TYR A 140 1.42 7.35 13.76
CA TYR A 140 1.18 8.10 12.53
C TYR A 140 0.28 9.32 12.73
N LEU A 141 -0.81 9.16 13.51
CA LEU A 141 -1.81 10.22 13.71
C LEU A 141 -1.32 11.34 14.64
N HIS A 142 -0.48 11.04 15.63
CA HIS A 142 -0.18 11.98 16.71
C HIS A 142 1.29 12.42 16.80
N GLN A 143 2.21 11.77 16.07
CA GLN A 143 3.61 12.17 16.12
C GLN A 143 3.92 13.21 15.05
N SER A 144 4.12 14.46 15.45
CA SER A 144 4.35 15.62 14.55
C SER A 144 5.59 15.49 13.64
N THR A 145 6.53 14.61 13.98
CA THR A 145 7.73 14.37 13.18
C THR A 145 7.50 13.39 12.03
N VAL A 146 6.33 12.74 11.95
CA VAL A 146 5.97 11.86 10.86
C VAL A 146 5.41 12.69 9.72
N SER A 147 6.21 12.87 8.66
CA SER A 147 5.87 13.65 7.47
C SER A 147 5.49 12.78 6.27
N GLN A 148 5.81 11.49 6.32
CA GLN A 148 5.56 10.55 5.22
C GLN A 148 4.33 9.69 5.48
N PRO A 149 3.56 9.35 4.45
CA PRO A 149 2.37 8.52 4.60
C PRO A 149 2.72 7.09 5.03
N VAL A 150 1.88 6.52 5.88
CA VAL A 150 1.85 5.10 6.21
C VAL A 150 0.59 4.50 5.58
N GLU A 151 0.71 3.99 4.36
CA GLU A 151 -0.37 3.29 3.68
C GLU A 151 -0.55 1.89 4.31
N PHE A 152 -1.72 1.42 4.52
CA PHE A 152 -3.10 1.78 4.15
C PHE A 152 -3.76 2.76 5.16
N ILE A 153 -3.12 3.00 6.29
CA ILE A 153 -3.65 3.85 7.38
C ILE A 153 -4.00 5.24 6.84
N HIS A 154 -3.09 5.84 6.06
CA HIS A 154 -3.26 7.16 5.46
C HIS A 154 -4.49 7.25 4.56
N SER A 155 -4.62 6.34 3.60
CA SER A 155 -5.72 6.36 2.63
C SER A 155 -7.08 6.08 3.29
N ILE A 156 -7.15 5.18 4.26
CA ILE A 156 -8.39 4.94 5.01
C ILE A 156 -8.77 6.17 5.84
N PHE A 157 -7.80 6.78 6.54
CA PHE A 157 -8.02 8.03 7.29
C PHE A 157 -8.54 9.15 6.37
N LEU A 158 -7.91 9.39 5.22
CA LEU A 158 -8.35 10.38 4.25
C LEU A 158 -9.73 10.05 3.66
N GLY A 159 -10.03 8.78 3.44
CA GLY A 159 -11.36 8.34 3.01
C GLY A 159 -12.46 8.75 3.99
N PHE A 160 -12.21 8.58 5.30
CA PHE A 160 -13.12 9.05 6.35
C PHE A 160 -13.16 10.57 6.43
N TYR A 161 -12.01 11.23 6.37
CA TYR A 161 -11.91 12.70 6.42
C TYR A 161 -12.67 13.36 5.27
N ASN A 162 -12.46 12.91 4.04
CA ASN A 162 -13.09 13.47 2.83
C ASN A 162 -14.50 12.93 2.58
N ARG A 163 -14.99 11.95 3.36
CA ARG A 163 -16.23 11.21 3.11
C ARG A 163 -16.29 10.60 1.71
N ASN A 164 -15.15 10.13 1.25
CA ASN A 164 -14.96 9.51 -0.06
C ASN A 164 -14.11 8.23 0.12
N PRO A 165 -14.73 7.11 0.46
CA PRO A 165 -14.00 5.87 0.76
C PRO A 165 -13.30 5.32 -0.48
N VAL A 166 -12.08 4.82 -0.26
CA VAL A 166 -11.31 4.02 -1.23
C VAL A 166 -11.23 2.60 -0.69
N THR A 167 -11.40 1.62 -1.55
CA THR A 167 -11.38 0.22 -1.12
C THR A 167 -9.97 -0.26 -0.77
N LEU A 168 -9.84 -1.16 0.20
CA LEU A 168 -8.57 -1.80 0.51
C LEU A 168 -7.98 -2.55 -0.68
N TRP A 169 -8.81 -3.10 -1.56
CA TRP A 169 -8.34 -3.73 -2.79
C TRP A 169 -7.53 -2.77 -3.66
N ALA A 170 -8.04 -1.52 -3.83
CA ALA A 170 -7.33 -0.48 -4.56
C ALA A 170 -6.07 -0.01 -3.83
N ILE A 171 -6.16 0.25 -2.52
CA ILE A 171 -5.02 0.70 -1.69
C ILE A 171 -3.88 -0.33 -1.68
N GLN A 172 -4.22 -1.62 -1.66
CA GLN A 172 -3.24 -2.71 -1.68
C GLN A 172 -2.72 -3.05 -3.09
N GLU A 173 -3.13 -2.28 -4.11
CA GLU A 173 -2.76 -2.53 -5.52
C GLU A 173 -3.25 -3.91 -6.02
N GLU A 174 -4.43 -4.33 -5.54
CA GLU A 174 -5.07 -5.60 -5.85
C GLU A 174 -6.40 -5.44 -6.60
N ASP A 175 -6.82 -4.20 -6.87
CA ASP A 175 -8.00 -3.94 -7.69
C ASP A 175 -7.68 -4.24 -9.16
N PRO A 176 -8.36 -5.23 -9.77
CA PRO A 176 -8.05 -5.64 -11.14
C PRO A 176 -8.40 -4.60 -12.20
N ASP A 177 -9.20 -3.59 -11.90
CA ASP A 177 -9.48 -2.50 -12.83
C ASP A 177 -8.37 -1.44 -12.84
N LEU A 178 -7.51 -1.44 -11.80
CA LEU A 178 -6.41 -0.50 -11.64
C LEU A 178 -5.04 -1.17 -11.78
N PHE A 179 -4.89 -2.39 -11.27
CA PHE A 179 -3.60 -3.10 -11.18
C PHE A 179 -3.69 -4.53 -11.69
N ARG A 180 -2.58 -5.03 -12.22
CA ARG A 180 -2.34 -6.44 -12.57
C ARG A 180 -0.95 -6.83 -12.10
N TYR A 181 -0.86 -7.93 -11.40
CA TYR A 181 0.42 -8.53 -11.05
C TYR A 181 0.74 -9.64 -12.05
N VAL A 182 1.93 -9.63 -12.61
CA VAL A 182 2.39 -10.64 -13.55
C VAL A 182 3.44 -11.50 -12.83
N THR A 183 3.20 -12.80 -12.71
CA THR A 183 4.16 -13.72 -12.09
C THR A 183 5.45 -13.83 -12.90
N ASP A 184 6.48 -14.49 -12.37
CA ASP A 184 7.73 -14.71 -13.10
C ASP A 184 7.54 -15.71 -14.27
N LEU A 185 6.41 -16.43 -14.29
CA LEU A 185 5.99 -17.31 -15.40
C LEU A 185 5.14 -16.57 -16.45
N GLY A 186 4.80 -15.29 -16.24
CA GLY A 186 4.00 -14.50 -17.17
C GLY A 186 2.48 -14.60 -16.95
N GLU A 187 2.04 -15.22 -15.87
CA GLU A 187 0.63 -15.33 -15.53
C GLU A 187 0.13 -14.05 -14.84
N GLU A 188 -1.00 -13.51 -15.31
CA GLU A 188 -1.64 -12.37 -14.66
C GLU A 188 -2.46 -12.82 -13.45
N THR A 189 -2.31 -12.10 -12.34
CA THR A 189 -3.08 -12.28 -11.11
C THR A 189 -3.32 -10.93 -10.42
N LEU A 190 -3.98 -10.90 -9.24
CA LEU A 190 -4.26 -9.65 -8.51
C LEU A 190 -3.01 -9.09 -7.83
N SER A 191 -2.27 -9.93 -7.12
CA SER A 191 -1.03 -9.57 -6.44
C SER A 191 -0.18 -10.81 -6.17
N ARG A 192 0.99 -10.62 -5.56
CA ARG A 192 1.89 -11.71 -5.16
C ARG A 192 1.20 -12.78 -4.31
N ARG A 193 0.30 -12.40 -3.38
CA ARG A 193 -0.41 -13.35 -2.50
C ARG A 193 -1.42 -14.24 -3.23
N PHE A 194 -1.77 -13.89 -4.47
CA PHE A 194 -2.64 -14.69 -5.34
C PHE A 194 -1.87 -15.55 -6.34
N SER A 195 -0.52 -15.50 -6.32
CA SER A 195 0.28 -16.38 -7.21
C SER A 195 0.04 -17.83 -6.88
N GLY A 196 -0.27 -18.65 -7.91
CA GLY A 196 -0.61 -20.06 -7.74
C GLY A 196 -2.01 -20.34 -7.17
N VAL A 197 -2.84 -19.30 -7.00
CA VAL A 197 -4.24 -19.44 -6.59
C VAL A 197 -5.13 -19.48 -7.84
N GLU A 198 -5.89 -20.54 -8.01
CA GLU A 198 -6.91 -20.60 -9.06
C GLU A 198 -8.09 -19.67 -8.71
N LEU A 199 -8.28 -18.64 -9.53
CA LEU A 199 -9.36 -17.67 -9.35
C LEU A 199 -10.58 -18.13 -10.15
N LYS A 200 -11.58 -18.70 -9.46
CA LYS A 200 -12.79 -19.30 -10.04
C LYS A 200 -13.46 -18.44 -11.12
N TYR A 201 -13.36 -17.10 -11.02
CA TYR A 201 -14.02 -16.15 -11.92
C TYR A 201 -13.03 -15.38 -12.81
N GLY A 202 -11.77 -15.80 -12.84
CA GLY A 202 -10.69 -15.05 -13.46
C GLY A 202 -10.32 -13.76 -12.74
N VAL A 203 -9.20 -13.15 -13.12
CA VAL A 203 -8.63 -11.98 -12.44
C VAL A 203 -9.58 -10.79 -12.50
N ALA A 204 -10.13 -10.47 -13.67
CA ALA A 204 -10.94 -9.26 -13.89
C ALA A 204 -12.24 -9.23 -13.09
N SER A 205 -12.86 -10.37 -12.82
CA SER A 205 -14.17 -10.44 -12.15
C SER A 205 -14.08 -10.86 -10.68
N PHE A 206 -12.88 -11.20 -10.21
CA PHE A 206 -12.70 -11.82 -8.90
C PHE A 206 -13.34 -11.00 -7.76
N ILE A 207 -12.99 -9.73 -7.61
CA ILE A 207 -13.48 -8.90 -6.50
C ILE A 207 -15.00 -8.78 -6.55
N LYS A 208 -15.56 -8.51 -7.72
CA LYS A 208 -17.01 -8.36 -7.92
C LYS A 208 -17.77 -9.62 -7.49
N GLU A 209 -17.32 -10.77 -7.98
CA GLU A 209 -17.98 -12.05 -7.68
C GLU A 209 -17.76 -12.49 -6.22
N PHE A 210 -16.56 -12.27 -5.70
CA PHE A 210 -16.23 -12.57 -4.30
C PHE A 210 -17.07 -11.73 -3.32
N THR A 211 -17.18 -10.42 -3.56
CA THR A 211 -17.96 -9.52 -2.71
C THR A 211 -19.46 -9.79 -2.82
N ALA A 212 -19.97 -10.08 -4.01
CA ALA A 212 -21.36 -10.49 -4.21
C ALA A 212 -21.69 -11.77 -3.43
N ALA A 213 -20.81 -12.77 -3.48
CA ALA A 213 -20.97 -14.00 -2.73
C ALA A 213 -20.98 -13.76 -1.22
N LEU A 214 -20.05 -12.93 -0.69
CA LEU A 214 -20.02 -12.58 0.74
C LEU A 214 -21.29 -11.90 1.22
N LEU A 215 -21.87 -11.00 0.43
CA LEU A 215 -23.11 -10.31 0.79
C LEU A 215 -24.32 -11.25 0.75
N SER A 216 -24.34 -12.20 -0.19
CA SER A 216 -25.44 -13.19 -0.30
C SER A 216 -25.47 -14.17 0.89
N GLU A 217 -24.31 -14.47 1.47
CA GLU A 217 -24.19 -15.38 2.61
C GLU A 217 -24.70 -14.79 3.95
N LYS A 218 -25.21 -13.55 3.96
CA LYS A 218 -25.71 -12.84 5.15
C LYS A 218 -24.73 -12.79 6.32
N GLN A 219 -23.44 -12.79 6.02
CA GLN A 219 -22.37 -12.68 7.02
C GLN A 219 -22.23 -11.23 7.53
N GLU A 220 -21.30 -11.03 8.46
CA GLU A 220 -21.05 -9.73 9.10
C GLU A 220 -20.77 -8.57 8.12
N CYS A 221 -20.34 -8.85 6.89
CA CYS A 221 -20.05 -7.84 5.88
C CYS A 221 -21.30 -7.07 5.43
N GLY A 222 -22.47 -7.71 5.36
CA GLY A 222 -23.72 -7.08 4.93
C GLY A 222 -24.21 -5.96 5.84
N ASN A 223 -23.81 -5.95 7.12
CA ASN A 223 -24.17 -4.92 8.10
C ASN A 223 -22.93 -4.19 8.66
N CYS A 224 -21.79 -4.26 7.96
CA CYS A 224 -20.54 -3.67 8.45
C CYS A 224 -20.46 -2.19 8.08
N ALA A 225 -20.32 -1.31 9.08
CA ALA A 225 -20.16 0.13 8.87
C ALA A 225 -18.93 0.50 8.03
N PHE A 226 -17.94 -0.39 7.92
CA PHE A 226 -16.69 -0.17 7.17
C PHE A 226 -16.65 -0.91 5.83
N TYR A 227 -17.81 -1.42 5.37
CA TYR A 227 -17.84 -2.24 4.15
C TYR A 227 -17.36 -1.45 2.92
N GLU A 228 -17.72 -0.18 2.79
CA GLU A 228 -17.32 0.66 1.65
C GLU A 228 -15.80 0.77 1.51
N SER A 229 -15.06 0.86 2.62
CA SER A 229 -13.59 0.90 2.61
C SER A 229 -12.96 -0.50 2.58
N CYS A 230 -13.57 -1.49 3.21
CA CYS A 230 -13.03 -2.85 3.30
C CYS A 230 -13.35 -3.70 2.07
N ALA A 231 -14.58 -3.60 1.55
CA ALA A 231 -15.12 -4.40 0.45
C ALA A 231 -14.83 -5.92 0.60
N GLY A 232 -14.94 -6.45 1.84
CA GLY A 232 -14.68 -7.86 2.12
C GLY A 232 -13.20 -8.28 2.09
N TYR A 233 -12.25 -7.36 1.96
CA TYR A 233 -10.82 -7.62 1.83
C TYR A 233 -10.27 -8.61 2.86
N PHE A 234 -10.63 -8.42 4.14
CA PHE A 234 -10.21 -9.30 5.24
C PHE A 234 -10.94 -10.65 5.29
N LYS A 235 -11.87 -10.93 4.38
CA LYS A 235 -12.51 -12.25 4.24
C LYS A 235 -11.80 -13.16 3.25
N TRP A 236 -10.68 -12.72 2.67
CA TRP A 236 -9.83 -13.52 1.81
C TRP A 236 -8.47 -13.81 2.49
N PRO A 237 -7.97 -15.08 2.48
CA PRO A 237 -8.62 -16.26 1.91
C PRO A 237 -9.63 -16.93 2.86
N ARG A 238 -9.56 -16.72 4.18
CA ARG A 238 -10.44 -17.35 5.19
C ARG A 238 -11.70 -16.53 5.39
N ARG A 239 -12.84 -16.99 4.92
CA ARG A 239 -14.14 -16.29 5.03
C ARG A 239 -14.61 -16.12 6.47
N GLU A 240 -14.27 -17.06 7.34
CA GLU A 240 -14.58 -17.09 8.77
C GLU A 240 -13.72 -16.13 9.61
N TYR A 241 -12.74 -15.44 9.01
CA TYR A 241 -11.89 -14.51 9.73
C TYR A 241 -12.73 -13.46 10.48
N ARG A 242 -12.46 -13.30 11.79
CA ARG A 242 -13.18 -12.35 12.65
C ARG A 242 -12.56 -10.95 12.52
N CYS A 243 -13.40 -10.01 12.11
CA CYS A 243 -12.95 -8.63 11.80
C CYS A 243 -12.97 -7.68 13.02
N ASP A 244 -13.22 -8.16 14.24
CA ASP A 244 -13.38 -7.28 15.42
C ASP A 244 -12.18 -6.34 15.62
N GLY A 245 -10.96 -6.87 15.52
CA GLY A 245 -9.73 -6.08 15.65
C GLY A 245 -9.54 -5.07 14.53
N VAL A 246 -9.83 -5.47 13.29
CA VAL A 246 -9.76 -4.56 12.13
C VAL A 246 -10.82 -3.47 12.23
N LYS A 247 -12.03 -3.81 12.68
CA LYS A 247 -13.09 -2.80 12.94
C LYS A 247 -12.67 -1.82 14.03
N ALA A 248 -11.93 -2.26 15.06
CA ALA A 248 -11.38 -1.37 16.07
C ALA A 248 -10.37 -0.40 15.47
N LEU A 249 -9.45 -0.88 14.62
CA LEU A 249 -8.51 -0.03 13.89
C LEU A 249 -9.24 1.02 13.03
N PHE A 250 -10.25 0.60 12.26
CA PHE A 250 -11.01 1.52 11.42
C PHE A 250 -11.78 2.56 12.24
N ARG A 251 -12.35 2.19 13.40
CA ARG A 251 -12.97 3.18 14.30
C ARG A 251 -11.96 4.21 14.80
N THR A 252 -10.76 3.77 15.18
CA THR A 252 -9.69 4.70 15.59
C THR A 252 -9.39 5.72 14.49
N LEU A 253 -9.26 5.27 13.23
CA LEU A 253 -9.00 6.16 12.10
C LEU A 253 -10.19 7.08 11.80
N GLN A 254 -11.41 6.57 11.89
CA GLN A 254 -12.64 7.35 11.69
C GLN A 254 -12.78 8.43 12.77
N THR A 255 -12.61 8.09 14.04
CA THR A 255 -12.67 9.05 15.15
C THR A 255 -11.64 10.17 14.95
N ALA A 256 -10.39 9.83 14.66
CA ALA A 256 -9.35 10.83 14.40
C ALA A 256 -9.68 11.75 13.20
N ALA A 257 -10.29 11.21 12.15
CA ALA A 257 -10.72 11.99 11.00
C ALA A 257 -11.88 12.94 11.32
N GLU A 258 -12.81 12.52 12.19
CA GLU A 258 -13.93 13.33 12.67
C GLU A 258 -13.45 14.44 13.59
N GLU A 259 -12.52 14.14 14.50
CA GLU A 259 -11.87 15.12 15.40
C GLU A 259 -11.14 16.19 14.59
N LEU A 260 -10.30 15.80 13.63
CA LEU A 260 -9.59 16.76 12.77
C LEU A 260 -10.54 17.68 12.00
N ARG A 261 -11.66 17.15 11.49
CA ARG A 261 -12.66 17.99 10.81
C ARG A 261 -13.32 18.98 11.75
N ALA A 262 -13.64 18.56 12.98
CA ALA A 262 -14.25 19.42 13.97
C ALA A 262 -13.31 20.56 14.38
N ASP A 263 -12.02 20.24 14.58
CA ASP A 263 -11.00 21.22 14.94
C ASP A 263 -10.81 22.27 13.82
N LEU A 264 -10.71 21.82 12.57
CA LEU A 264 -10.57 22.75 11.43
C LEU A 264 -11.81 23.61 11.23
N ALA A 265 -13.02 23.07 11.40
CA ALA A 265 -14.26 23.85 11.33
C ALA A 265 -14.35 24.90 12.44
N ALA A 266 -13.82 24.62 13.63
CA ALA A 266 -13.76 25.59 14.72
C ALA A 266 -12.77 26.73 14.42
N PHE A 267 -11.68 26.47 13.70
CA PHE A 267 -10.73 27.51 13.27
C PHE A 267 -11.29 28.42 12.18
N ASP A 268 -12.13 27.90 11.28
CA ASP A 268 -12.71 28.64 10.16
C ASP A 268 -13.92 29.51 10.59
N THR A 269 -14.39 29.40 11.84
CA THR A 269 -15.45 30.25 12.38
C THR A 269 -14.79 31.50 12.97
N PRO A 270 -14.84 32.71 12.31
CA PRO A 270 -14.28 33.93 12.86
C PRO A 270 -15.02 34.23 14.15
N GLY A 271 -14.29 34.37 15.25
CA GLY A 271 -14.87 34.75 16.53
C GLY A 271 -15.66 36.05 16.39
N GLU A 272 -16.97 35.98 16.58
CA GLU A 272 -17.86 37.14 16.80
C GLU A 272 -17.62 37.73 18.21
N GLU A 273 -16.38 37.92 18.62
CA GLU A 273 -16.07 38.63 19.86
C GLU A 273 -15.09 39.80 19.60
N ASN A 274 -15.67 40.96 19.33
CA ASN A 274 -15.28 42.30 19.79
C ASN A 274 -15.88 43.39 18.90
N ARG A 275 -17.20 43.55 18.97
CA ARG A 275 -17.83 44.85 18.75
C ARG A 275 -18.73 45.16 19.93
N SER A 276 -18.15 45.74 20.95
CA SER A 276 -18.85 46.50 21.99
C SER A 276 -18.09 47.77 22.24
#